data_eb18499afc919f8ac8b41f4698d15ab7
#
_entry.id   eb18499afc919f8ac8b41f4698d15ab7
#
_cell.length_a   1.000
_cell.length_b   1.000
_cell.length_c   1.000
_cell.angle_alpha   90.00
_cell.angle_beta   90.00
_cell.angle_gamma   90.00
#
_symmetry.space_group_name_H-M   'P 1'
#
loop_
_entity.id
_entity.type
_entity.pdbx_description
1 polymer ?
#
loop_
_entity_poly.entity_id
_entity_poly.type
_entity_poly.pdbx_seq_one_letter_code
_entity_poly.pdbx_strand_id
1 'polypeptide(L)'
;MIGYLIGKVVQSYEEELILVTNSGVGYQVFFSSRVGCGDHIEVFIKHIKRENSEDLYGFLSFIEKRVFELLLGVKGIGPKSAFSLVNQVGIEKLANAILFQEKKILTSVAGVGPKAAAQILLDLGPKIEKIKSLLLERKSSRVGFETRIGEGHQEKMFGEMCRNMRYF
;
A
#
# COMPACT_ATOMS: atom_id res chain seq x y z
N MET A 1 -3.78 12.24 -12.42
CA MET A 1 -3.24 11.02 -11.78
C MET A 1 -2.55 11.42 -10.48
N ILE A 2 -2.89 10.75 -9.37
CA ILE A 2 -2.31 11.00 -8.04
C ILE A 2 -1.21 9.97 -7.82
N GLY A 3 0.00 10.43 -7.49
CA GLY A 3 1.18 9.56 -7.32
C GLY A 3 1.76 9.56 -5.91
N TYR A 4 1.43 10.58 -5.11
CA TYR A 4 1.94 10.79 -3.76
C TYR A 4 1.02 11.73 -2.98
N LEU A 5 0.80 11.47 -1.71
CA LEU A 5 0.05 12.31 -0.80
C LEU A 5 0.82 12.46 0.52
N ILE A 6 0.73 13.63 1.09
CA ILE A 6 1.17 13.93 2.46
C ILE A 6 0.01 14.61 3.19
N GLY A 7 -0.26 14.16 4.41
CA GLY A 7 -1.36 14.75 5.17
C GLY A 7 -1.60 14.07 6.51
N LYS A 8 -2.69 14.47 7.14
CA LYS A 8 -3.16 13.95 8.43
C LYS A 8 -4.26 12.93 8.24
N VAL A 9 -4.15 11.79 8.92
CA VAL A 9 -5.19 10.77 8.97
C VAL A 9 -6.33 11.27 9.86
N VAL A 10 -7.53 11.39 9.30
CA VAL A 10 -8.73 11.80 10.05
C VAL A 10 -9.63 10.62 10.37
N GLN A 11 -9.55 9.55 9.60
CA GLN A 11 -10.27 8.30 9.83
C GLN A 11 -9.44 7.13 9.31
N SER A 12 -9.45 6.02 10.05
CA SER A 12 -8.85 4.75 9.62
C SER A 12 -9.80 3.61 10.02
N TYR A 13 -10.15 2.78 9.07
CA TYR A 13 -11.04 1.64 9.28
C TYR A 13 -10.62 0.48 8.36
N GLU A 14 -10.29 -0.67 8.96
CA GLU A 14 -9.83 -1.87 8.25
C GLU A 14 -8.64 -1.59 7.30
N GLU A 15 -8.86 -1.73 5.99
CA GLU A 15 -7.87 -1.49 4.94
C GLU A 15 -8.09 -0.15 4.22
N GLU A 16 -8.80 0.81 4.85
CA GLU A 16 -9.06 2.12 4.29
C GLU A 16 -8.74 3.23 5.28
N LEU A 17 -8.31 4.37 4.77
CA LEU A 17 -8.16 5.59 5.55
C LEU A 17 -8.61 6.82 4.76
N ILE A 18 -8.95 7.88 5.48
CA ILE A 18 -9.14 9.22 4.93
C ILE A 18 -7.94 10.07 5.34
N LEU A 19 -7.19 10.52 4.34
CA LEU A 19 -6.04 11.40 4.47
C LEU A 19 -6.42 12.82 4.04
N VAL A 20 -6.30 13.78 4.95
CA VAL A 20 -6.56 15.19 4.65
C VAL A 20 -5.24 15.91 4.45
N THR A 21 -5.07 16.51 3.27
CA THR A 21 -3.90 17.31 2.92
C THR A 21 -3.96 18.70 3.55
N ASN A 22 -2.84 19.44 3.55
CA ASN A 22 -2.78 20.81 4.08
C ASN A 22 -3.74 21.78 3.36
N SER A 23 -4.15 21.46 2.12
CA SER A 23 -5.16 22.23 1.38
C SER A 23 -6.61 21.95 1.82
N GLY A 24 -6.82 21.05 2.78
CA GLY A 24 -8.14 20.70 3.28
C GLY A 24 -8.90 19.66 2.43
N VAL A 25 -8.25 19.09 1.39
CA VAL A 25 -8.85 18.03 0.58
C VAL A 25 -8.62 16.69 1.25
N GLY A 26 -9.70 15.92 1.46
CA GLY A 26 -9.66 14.54 1.98
C GLY A 26 -9.64 13.52 0.85
N TYR A 27 -8.73 12.56 0.93
CA TYR A 27 -8.61 11.44 0.01
C TYR A 27 -8.91 10.14 0.73
N GLN A 28 -9.82 9.33 0.19
CA GLN A 28 -10.03 7.95 0.63
C GLN A 28 -8.97 7.08 -0.05
N VAL A 29 -8.20 6.33 0.75
CA VAL A 29 -7.07 5.54 0.28
C VAL A 29 -7.15 4.13 0.87
N PHE A 30 -7.04 3.12 0.03
CA PHE A 30 -6.78 1.75 0.48
C PHE A 30 -5.38 1.68 1.08
N PHE A 31 -5.29 1.35 2.37
CA PHE A 31 -4.05 1.39 3.13
C PHE A 31 -4.07 0.34 4.25
N SER A 32 -3.06 -0.50 4.30
CA SER A 32 -3.05 -1.68 5.18
C SER A 32 -2.18 -1.55 6.43
N SER A 33 -1.34 -0.51 6.53
CA SER A 33 -0.52 -0.31 7.72
C SER A 33 -1.34 0.31 8.85
N ARG A 34 -0.99 -0.05 10.09
CA ARG A 34 -1.66 0.52 11.28
C ARG A 34 -1.23 1.96 11.46
N VAL A 35 -2.18 2.85 11.25
CA VAL A 35 -2.04 4.30 11.50
C VAL A 35 -3.23 4.75 12.34
N GLY A 36 -2.96 5.67 13.25
CA GLY A 36 -3.98 6.27 14.12
C GLY A 36 -4.61 7.51 13.52
N CYS A 37 -5.83 7.82 13.97
CA CYS A 37 -6.41 9.12 13.71
C CYS A 37 -5.55 10.21 14.36
N GLY A 38 -5.15 11.20 13.58
CA GLY A 38 -4.22 12.26 14.00
C GLY A 38 -2.81 12.11 13.45
N ASP A 39 -2.41 10.92 13.01
CA ASP A 39 -1.07 10.70 12.47
C ASP A 39 -0.85 11.50 11.18
N HIS A 40 0.35 12.06 11.05
CA HIS A 40 0.83 12.63 9.79
C HIS A 40 1.63 11.59 9.03
N ILE A 41 1.20 11.30 7.82
CA ILE A 41 1.83 10.28 6.99
C ILE A 41 2.11 10.79 5.57
N GLU A 42 3.09 10.15 4.97
CA GLU A 42 3.46 10.26 3.57
C GLU A 42 3.16 8.94 2.88
N VAL A 43 2.44 8.98 1.77
CA VAL A 43 1.93 7.79 1.11
C VAL A 43 2.20 7.84 -0.39
N PHE A 44 2.87 6.83 -0.91
CA PHE A 44 3.00 6.62 -2.35
C PHE A 44 1.71 6.03 -2.90
N ILE A 45 1.10 6.70 -3.85
CA ILE A 45 -0.22 6.35 -4.37
C ILE A 45 -0.12 5.70 -5.75
N LYS A 46 -0.85 4.60 -5.92
CA LYS A 46 -1.26 4.13 -7.23
C LYS A 46 -2.73 4.47 -7.45
N HIS A 47 -2.97 5.43 -8.32
CA HIS A 47 -4.31 5.82 -8.75
C HIS A 47 -4.77 4.89 -9.88
N ILE A 48 -5.84 4.15 -9.65
CA ILE A 48 -6.49 3.28 -10.63
C ILE A 48 -7.81 3.90 -11.00
N LYS A 49 -7.92 4.28 -12.26
CA LYS A 49 -9.16 4.84 -12.83
C LYS A 49 -9.82 3.79 -13.70
N ARG A 50 -11.11 3.57 -13.46
CA ARG A 50 -12.00 2.74 -14.27
C ARG A 50 -13.15 3.60 -14.78
N GLU A 51 -13.98 3.04 -15.62
CA GLU A 51 -15.13 3.74 -16.20
C GLU A 51 -16.08 4.30 -15.13
N ASN A 52 -16.33 3.51 -14.06
CA ASN A 52 -17.30 3.84 -13.00
C ASN A 52 -16.68 3.97 -11.60
N SER A 53 -15.35 3.95 -11.46
CA SER A 53 -14.70 4.08 -10.16
C SER A 53 -13.27 4.62 -10.27
N GLU A 54 -12.84 5.30 -9.22
CA GLU A 54 -11.46 5.71 -9.04
C GLU A 54 -10.99 5.23 -7.67
N ASP A 55 -9.93 4.41 -7.66
CA ASP A 55 -9.38 3.82 -6.46
C ASP A 55 -7.95 4.34 -6.21
N LEU A 56 -7.64 4.71 -4.98
CA LEU A 56 -6.29 5.09 -4.56
C LEU A 56 -5.72 3.99 -3.66
N TYR A 57 -4.65 3.33 -4.11
CA TYR A 57 -3.91 2.36 -3.31
C TYR A 57 -2.65 3.00 -2.77
N GLY A 58 -2.51 3.04 -1.43
CA GLY A 58 -1.44 3.69 -0.72
C GLY A 58 -0.41 2.73 -0.14
N PHE A 59 0.86 3.13 -0.20
CA PHE A 59 2.01 2.36 0.26
C PHE A 59 2.98 3.25 1.01
N LEU A 60 3.60 2.72 2.08
CA LEU A 60 4.61 3.46 2.85
C LEU A 60 5.94 3.61 2.10
N SER A 61 6.20 2.77 1.12
CA SER A 61 7.42 2.85 0.32
C SER A 61 7.14 2.84 -1.18
N PHE A 62 7.99 3.55 -1.93
CA PHE A 62 7.95 3.52 -3.39
C PHE A 62 8.13 2.10 -3.95
N ILE A 63 8.89 1.27 -3.25
CA ILE A 63 9.16 -0.11 -3.66
C ILE A 63 7.89 -0.97 -3.56
N GLU A 64 7.11 -0.82 -2.48
CA GLU A 64 5.81 -1.50 -2.34
C GLU A 64 4.87 -1.14 -3.50
N LYS A 65 4.78 0.16 -3.82
CA LYS A 65 4.04 0.63 -4.99
C LYS A 65 4.53 0.00 -6.29
N ARG A 66 5.84 -0.10 -6.50
CA ARG A 66 6.42 -0.70 -7.74
C ARG A 66 6.12 -2.19 -7.83
N VAL A 67 6.23 -2.94 -6.73
CA VAL A 67 5.88 -4.37 -6.70
C VAL A 67 4.39 -4.58 -6.95
N PHE A 68 3.53 -3.75 -6.37
CA PHE A 68 2.11 -3.73 -6.66
C PHE A 68 1.83 -3.51 -8.16
N GLU A 69 2.51 -2.55 -8.80
CA GLU A 69 2.39 -2.30 -10.24
C GLU A 69 2.84 -3.48 -11.11
N LEU A 70 3.88 -4.21 -10.68
CA LEU A 70 4.32 -5.44 -11.35
C LEU A 70 3.27 -6.54 -11.25
N LEU A 71 2.63 -6.72 -10.09
CA LEU A 71 1.56 -7.68 -9.87
C LEU A 71 0.32 -7.36 -10.70
N LEU A 72 -0.04 -6.08 -10.85
CA LEU A 72 -1.15 -5.65 -11.71
C LEU A 72 -0.94 -6.00 -13.19
N GLY A 73 0.30 -6.14 -13.64
CA GLY A 73 0.62 -6.58 -14.99
C GLY A 73 0.43 -8.08 -15.23
N VAL A 74 0.17 -8.87 -14.18
CA VAL A 74 -0.05 -10.31 -14.29
C VAL A 74 -1.50 -10.61 -14.63
N LYS A 75 -1.72 -11.42 -15.68
CA LYS A 75 -3.08 -11.80 -16.09
C LYS A 75 -3.82 -12.54 -14.98
N GLY A 76 -5.00 -12.06 -14.63
CA GLY A 76 -5.85 -12.67 -13.59
C GLY A 76 -5.58 -12.14 -12.17
N ILE A 77 -4.69 -11.16 -12.00
CA ILE A 77 -4.48 -10.45 -10.73
C ILE A 77 -5.14 -9.08 -10.81
N GLY A 78 -6.15 -8.89 -9.97
CA GLY A 78 -6.82 -7.60 -9.79
C GLY A 78 -6.16 -6.74 -8.71
N PRO A 79 -6.55 -5.46 -8.61
CA PRO A 79 -5.95 -4.53 -7.63
C PRO A 79 -6.08 -5.00 -6.19
N LYS A 80 -7.22 -5.52 -5.78
CA LYS A 80 -7.42 -6.03 -4.40
C LYS A 80 -6.47 -7.19 -4.09
N SER A 81 -6.36 -8.18 -4.99
CA SER A 81 -5.45 -9.32 -4.80
C SER A 81 -3.98 -8.89 -4.81
N ALA A 82 -3.59 -7.97 -5.69
CA ALA A 82 -2.24 -7.42 -5.73
C ALA A 82 -1.91 -6.67 -4.43
N PHE A 83 -2.86 -5.87 -3.92
CA PHE A 83 -2.72 -5.13 -2.66
C PHE A 83 -2.56 -6.07 -1.47
N SER A 84 -3.41 -7.10 -1.37
CA SER A 84 -3.31 -8.11 -0.32
C SER A 84 -2.00 -8.90 -0.39
N LEU A 85 -1.50 -9.24 -1.58
CA LEU A 85 -0.19 -9.89 -1.75
C LEU A 85 0.95 -9.03 -1.19
N VAL A 86 0.99 -7.73 -1.53
CA VAL A 86 2.03 -6.81 -1.04
C VAL A 86 1.97 -6.66 0.48
N ASN A 87 0.77 -6.52 1.06
CA ASN A 87 0.61 -6.20 2.47
C ASN A 87 0.66 -7.43 3.39
N GLN A 88 -0.01 -8.55 3.02
CA GLN A 88 -0.11 -9.73 3.87
C GLN A 88 1.14 -10.62 3.76
N VAL A 89 1.66 -10.81 2.54
CA VAL A 89 2.86 -11.61 2.33
C VAL A 89 4.12 -10.78 2.60
N GLY A 90 4.13 -9.53 2.17
CA GLY A 90 5.29 -8.66 2.20
C GLY A 90 6.26 -8.92 1.05
N ILE A 91 7.01 -7.89 0.65
CA ILE A 91 7.82 -7.93 -0.57
C ILE A 91 8.92 -8.99 -0.52
N GLU A 92 9.59 -9.16 0.63
CA GLU A 92 10.70 -10.11 0.79
C GLU A 92 10.22 -11.56 0.66
N LYS A 93 9.13 -11.91 1.35
CA LYS A 93 8.53 -13.26 1.24
C LYS A 93 7.96 -13.50 -0.15
N LEU A 94 7.35 -12.48 -0.77
CA LEU A 94 6.85 -12.56 -2.13
C LEU A 94 7.98 -12.82 -3.14
N ALA A 95 9.10 -12.11 -3.02
CA ALA A 95 10.27 -12.32 -3.87
C ALA A 95 10.84 -13.75 -3.71
N ASN A 96 10.93 -14.25 -2.48
CA ASN A 96 11.37 -15.62 -2.20
C ASN A 96 10.37 -16.65 -2.74
N ALA A 97 9.07 -16.44 -2.56
CA ALA A 97 8.03 -17.33 -3.09
C ALA A 97 8.11 -17.43 -4.63
N ILE A 98 8.41 -16.35 -5.32
CA ILE A 98 8.60 -16.34 -6.77
C ILE A 98 9.90 -17.08 -7.13
N LEU A 99 11.00 -16.81 -6.43
CA LEU A 99 12.30 -17.43 -6.70
C LEU A 99 12.28 -18.95 -6.51
N PHE A 100 11.68 -19.41 -5.40
CA PHE A 100 11.62 -20.84 -5.05
C PHE A 100 10.33 -21.53 -5.55
N GLN A 101 9.53 -20.85 -6.37
CA GLN A 101 8.28 -21.34 -6.95
C GLN A 101 7.27 -21.86 -5.91
N GLU A 102 7.19 -21.21 -4.76
CA GLU A 102 6.34 -21.58 -3.63
C GLU A 102 4.88 -21.13 -3.83
N LYS A 103 4.10 -21.88 -4.61
CA LYS A 103 2.69 -21.57 -4.91
C LYS A 103 1.82 -21.43 -3.66
N LYS A 104 2.11 -22.20 -2.59
CA LYS A 104 1.32 -22.19 -1.35
C LYS A 104 1.27 -20.82 -0.68
N ILE A 105 2.39 -20.09 -0.70
CA ILE A 105 2.46 -18.73 -0.13
C ILE A 105 1.57 -17.78 -0.92
N LEU A 106 1.57 -17.88 -2.24
CA LEU A 106 0.75 -17.03 -3.10
C LEU A 106 -0.74 -17.33 -2.96
N THR A 107 -1.12 -18.61 -2.88
CA THR A 107 -2.52 -19.03 -2.74
C THR A 107 -3.08 -18.85 -1.33
N SER A 108 -2.27 -18.53 -0.32
CA SER A 108 -2.75 -18.20 1.02
C SER A 108 -3.48 -16.86 1.10
N VAL A 109 -3.31 -16.02 0.07
CA VAL A 109 -3.95 -14.70 0.00
C VAL A 109 -5.32 -14.82 -0.67
N ALA A 110 -6.32 -14.22 -0.06
CA ALA A 110 -7.68 -14.19 -0.60
C ALA A 110 -7.69 -13.58 -2.01
N GLY A 111 -8.42 -14.22 -2.94
CA GLY A 111 -8.50 -13.79 -4.34
C GLY A 111 -7.33 -14.21 -5.22
N VAL A 112 -6.39 -15.04 -4.71
CA VAL A 112 -5.30 -15.63 -5.50
C VAL A 112 -5.47 -17.14 -5.57
N GLY A 113 -6.11 -17.59 -6.66
CA GLY A 113 -6.28 -19.03 -6.91
C GLY A 113 -5.02 -19.70 -7.51
N PRO A 114 -5.02 -21.05 -7.63
CA PRO A 114 -3.87 -21.80 -8.17
C PRO A 114 -3.43 -21.36 -9.56
N LYS A 115 -4.39 -20.99 -10.42
CA LYS A 115 -4.09 -20.48 -11.78
C LYS A 115 -3.38 -19.12 -11.73
N ALA A 116 -3.89 -18.22 -10.90
CA ALA A 116 -3.30 -16.88 -10.72
C ALA A 116 -1.89 -16.99 -10.11
N ALA A 117 -1.71 -17.86 -9.10
CA ALA A 117 -0.41 -18.12 -8.52
C ALA A 117 0.60 -18.66 -9.55
N ALA A 118 0.18 -19.62 -10.39
CA ALA A 118 1.03 -20.12 -11.47
C ALA A 118 1.39 -19.02 -12.48
N GLN A 119 0.46 -18.13 -12.80
CA GLN A 119 0.70 -17.01 -13.70
C GLN A 119 1.66 -15.99 -13.08
N ILE A 120 1.55 -15.70 -11.77
CA ILE A 120 2.51 -14.86 -11.05
C ILE A 120 3.94 -15.41 -11.21
N LEU A 121 4.12 -16.71 -10.96
CA LEU A 121 5.42 -17.37 -11.06
C LEU A 121 6.00 -17.30 -12.48
N LEU A 122 5.14 -17.49 -13.49
CA LEU A 122 5.52 -17.44 -14.90
C LEU A 122 5.94 -16.03 -15.33
N ASP A 123 5.11 -15.04 -15.01
CA ASP A 123 5.29 -13.66 -15.51
C ASP A 123 6.34 -12.87 -14.72
N LEU A 124 6.48 -13.14 -13.40
CA LEU A 124 7.41 -12.42 -12.53
C LEU A 124 8.72 -13.17 -12.29
N GLY A 125 8.78 -14.49 -12.54
CA GLY A 125 10.04 -15.25 -12.45
C GLY A 125 11.17 -14.61 -13.23
N PRO A 126 11.02 -14.29 -14.53
CA PRO A 126 12.03 -13.60 -15.32
C PRO A 126 12.38 -12.18 -14.84
N LYS A 127 11.49 -11.56 -14.05
CA LYS A 127 11.63 -10.19 -13.52
C LYS A 127 12.12 -10.16 -12.08
N ILE A 128 12.45 -11.32 -11.49
CA ILE A 128 12.81 -11.41 -10.07
C ILE A 128 14.04 -10.57 -9.72
N GLU A 129 15.01 -10.49 -10.63
CA GLU A 129 16.20 -9.65 -10.44
C GLU A 129 15.83 -8.17 -10.30
N LYS A 130 14.82 -7.70 -11.00
CA LYS A 130 14.29 -6.34 -10.85
C LYS A 130 13.64 -6.11 -9.48
N ILE A 131 12.94 -7.11 -8.95
CA ILE A 131 12.36 -7.06 -7.61
C ILE A 131 13.47 -7.05 -6.55
N LYS A 132 14.50 -7.88 -6.72
CA LYS A 132 15.66 -7.92 -5.83
C LYS A 132 16.46 -6.62 -5.84
N SER A 133 16.69 -6.00 -7.00
CA SER A 133 17.38 -4.70 -7.08
C SER A 133 16.60 -3.62 -6.31
N LEU A 134 15.27 -3.59 -6.43
CA LEU A 134 14.42 -2.70 -5.66
C LEU A 134 14.53 -2.94 -4.13
N LEU A 135 14.66 -4.20 -3.70
CA LEU A 135 14.87 -4.55 -2.29
C LEU A 135 16.24 -4.09 -1.76
N LEU A 136 17.28 -4.15 -2.57
CA LEU A 136 18.61 -3.66 -2.22
C LEU A 136 18.61 -2.13 -2.06
N GLU A 137 17.95 -1.41 -2.94
CA GLU A 137 17.75 0.04 -2.83
C GLU A 137 17.04 0.44 -1.53
N ARG A 138 16.06 -0.37 -1.06
CA ARG A 138 15.40 -0.15 0.24
C ARG A 138 16.36 -0.19 1.41
N LYS A 139 17.37 -1.08 1.38
CA LYS A 139 18.35 -1.20 2.47
C LYS A 139 19.30 0.00 2.53
N SER A 140 19.64 0.60 1.40
CA SER A 140 20.47 1.80 1.34
C SER A 140 19.73 3.11 1.66
N SER A 141 18.41 3.18 1.39
CA SER A 141 17.59 4.37 1.62
C SER A 141 17.05 4.51 3.05
N ARG A 142 17.22 3.51 3.92
CA ARG A 142 16.84 3.56 5.35
C ARG A 142 17.76 4.41 6.22
N VAL A 143 18.84 4.94 5.67
CA VAL A 143 19.70 5.91 6.35
C VAL A 143 19.16 7.31 6.04
N GLY A 144 18.18 7.80 6.83
CA GLY A 144 17.83 9.20 6.79
C GLY A 144 16.36 9.62 6.77
N PHE A 145 15.41 8.75 7.19
CA PHE A 145 14.02 9.21 7.38
C PHE A 145 13.60 9.01 8.84
N GLU A 146 14.06 9.91 9.70
CA GLU A 146 13.42 10.14 11.00
C GLU A 146 12.10 10.86 10.75
N THR A 147 11.01 10.27 11.25
CA THR A 147 9.71 10.92 11.40
C THR A 147 9.88 12.26 12.10
N ARG A 148 9.83 13.35 11.36
CA ARG A 148 9.68 14.69 11.95
C ARG A 148 8.25 14.81 12.45
N ILE A 149 8.04 14.48 13.72
CA ILE A 149 6.86 14.88 14.47
C ILE A 149 7.02 16.39 14.70
N GLY A 150 6.36 17.18 13.85
CA GLY A 150 6.26 18.63 14.01
C GLY A 150 5.12 18.96 14.95
N GLU A 151 5.40 19.34 16.19
CA GLU A 151 4.45 19.97 17.10
C GLU A 151 3.91 21.27 16.51
N GLY A 152 2.58 21.42 16.39
CA GLY A 152 1.94 22.64 15.86
C GLY A 152 0.43 22.67 16.11
N HIS A 153 0.04 23.23 17.19
CA HIS A 153 -1.14 24.07 17.59
C HIS A 153 -2.55 23.89 16.98
N GLN A 154 -2.89 22.78 16.31
CA GLN A 154 -4.26 22.49 15.86
C GLN A 154 -4.87 21.20 16.44
N GLU A 155 -4.26 20.64 17.48
CA GLU A 155 -4.62 19.31 18.04
C GLU A 155 -6.03 19.24 18.68
N LYS A 156 -6.61 20.33 19.15
CA LYS A 156 -7.88 20.26 19.91
C LYS A 156 -9.12 20.00 19.06
N MET A 157 -9.20 20.55 17.88
CA MET A 157 -10.43 20.49 17.05
C MET A 157 -10.59 19.13 16.34
N PHE A 158 -9.49 18.50 15.92
CA PHE A 158 -9.53 17.19 15.26
C PHE A 158 -9.72 16.02 16.22
N GLY A 159 -9.20 16.12 17.44
CA GLY A 159 -9.38 15.10 18.48
C GLY A 159 -10.84 14.91 18.92
N GLU A 160 -11.66 15.96 18.86
CA GLU A 160 -13.10 15.89 19.15
C GLU A 160 -13.90 15.28 18.00
N MET A 161 -13.54 15.56 16.75
CA MET A 161 -14.18 15.00 15.57
C MET A 161 -13.98 13.48 15.48
N CYS A 162 -12.78 12.97 15.78
CA CYS A 162 -12.50 11.53 15.82
C CYS A 162 -13.21 10.80 16.96
N ARG A 163 -13.48 11.46 18.08
CA ARG A 163 -14.20 10.86 19.21
C ARG A 163 -15.71 10.74 18.95
N ASN A 164 -16.28 11.69 18.22
CA ASN A 164 -17.72 11.71 17.93
C ASN A 164 -18.15 10.75 16.81
N MET A 165 -17.22 10.25 15.99
CA MET A 165 -17.52 9.30 14.90
C MET A 165 -17.50 7.82 15.31
N ARG A 166 -17.33 7.48 16.61
CA ARG A 166 -17.40 6.10 17.10
C ARG A 166 -18.80 5.51 17.24
N TYR A 167 -19.85 6.25 16.86
CA TYR A 167 -21.27 5.87 17.06
C TYR A 167 -22.07 5.95 15.76
N PHE A 168 -21.56 5.37 14.66
CA PHE A 168 -22.40 5.03 13.50
C PHE A 168 -21.89 3.74 12.89
#